data_d74a77c40bc7a617fb94583def094864
#
_entry.id   d74a77c40bc7a617fb94583def094864
#
_cell.length_a   1.000
_cell.length_b   1.000
_cell.length_c   1.000
_cell.angle_alpha   90.00
_cell.angle_beta   90.00
_cell.angle_gamma   90.00
#
_symmetry.space_group_name_H-M   'P 1'
#
loop_
_entity.id
_entity.type
_entity.pdbx_description
1 polymer ?
#
loop_
_entity_poly.entity_id
_entity_poly.type
_entity_poly.pdbx_seq_one_letter_code
_entity_poly.pdbx_strand_id
1 'polypeptide(L)'
;MCSRSVALRWGAETLATAGIEQARREARQLLAYALGITPEALVRDPEAELALGEYQGLVHRRAGREPLAHIVGRRGFWTLDLAVSPSALIPRPESETLIEAALQAFPDRTQVRTVLDLGTGTGCLLLAALTEFGGAFGVGVDLASEAAAVAAANARQCGLHGRCAFIAADWAESIEGGFDLVLSNPPYIPSGEIAGLAPEVALHDPLAALNGGTDGLTAYRRLLPNLPSLLNPGGVAIFEL
;
A
#
# COMPACT_ATOMS: atom_id res chain seq x y z
N MET A 1 -8.01 30.88 -16.67
CA MET A 1 -7.24 31.35 -15.50
C MET A 1 -8.22 31.56 -14.38
N CYS A 2 -7.92 31.10 -13.17
CA CYS A 2 -8.67 31.40 -11.95
C CYS A 2 -7.71 31.31 -10.76
N SER A 3 -8.13 31.81 -9.57
CA SER A 3 -7.30 31.68 -8.38
C SER A 3 -7.32 30.24 -7.82
N ARG A 4 -6.30 29.89 -7.04
CA ARG A 4 -6.22 28.60 -6.34
C ARG A 4 -7.41 28.37 -5.43
N SER A 5 -7.91 29.42 -4.77
CA SER A 5 -9.07 29.34 -3.89
C SER A 5 -10.35 28.94 -4.66
N VAL A 6 -10.55 29.49 -5.85
CA VAL A 6 -11.67 29.15 -6.74
C VAL A 6 -11.54 27.71 -7.24
N ALA A 7 -10.33 27.32 -7.67
CA ALA A 7 -10.06 25.95 -8.14
C ALA A 7 -10.33 24.91 -7.04
N LEU A 8 -9.84 25.15 -5.81
CA LEU A 8 -10.06 24.25 -4.67
C LEU A 8 -11.55 24.10 -4.34
N ARG A 9 -12.30 25.19 -4.35
CA ARG A 9 -13.75 25.14 -4.11
C ARG A 9 -14.45 24.28 -5.14
N TRP A 10 -14.19 24.55 -6.43
CA TRP A 10 -14.76 23.78 -7.52
C TRP A 10 -14.44 22.29 -7.43
N GLY A 11 -13.16 21.94 -7.18
CA GLY A 11 -12.75 20.55 -7.04
C GLY A 11 -13.42 19.86 -5.85
N ALA A 12 -13.49 20.55 -4.69
CA ALA A 12 -14.14 20.00 -3.50
C ALA A 12 -15.65 19.79 -3.72
N GLU A 13 -16.35 20.71 -4.39
CA GLU A 13 -17.76 20.58 -4.73
C GLU A 13 -18.01 19.43 -5.71
N THR A 14 -17.16 19.31 -6.75
CA THR A 14 -17.23 18.22 -7.73
C THR A 14 -17.05 16.86 -7.06
N LEU A 15 -16.03 16.69 -6.22
CA LEU A 15 -15.77 15.46 -5.50
C LEU A 15 -16.87 15.12 -4.48
N ALA A 16 -17.39 16.12 -3.76
CA ALA A 16 -18.49 15.93 -2.82
C ALA A 16 -19.76 15.46 -3.53
N THR A 17 -20.09 16.04 -4.71
CA THR A 17 -21.22 15.61 -5.53
C THR A 17 -21.07 14.18 -6.02
N ALA A 18 -19.83 13.73 -6.27
CA ALA A 18 -19.52 12.34 -6.61
C ALA A 18 -19.52 11.39 -5.39
N GLY A 19 -19.83 11.88 -4.18
CA GLY A 19 -19.88 11.08 -2.96
C GLY A 19 -18.50 10.73 -2.38
N ILE A 20 -17.47 11.53 -2.63
CA ILE A 20 -16.16 11.39 -2.01
C ILE A 20 -16.19 12.01 -0.61
N GLU A 21 -16.01 11.21 0.42
CA GLU A 21 -16.14 11.66 1.82
C GLU A 21 -15.14 12.75 2.21
N GLN A 22 -13.88 12.62 1.79
CA GLN A 22 -12.82 13.58 2.11
C GLN A 22 -12.60 14.62 0.99
N ALA A 23 -13.66 15.03 0.29
CA ALA A 23 -13.62 15.85 -0.92
C ALA A 23 -12.68 17.06 -0.84
N ARG A 24 -12.71 17.82 0.27
CA ARG A 24 -11.86 19.02 0.46
C ARG A 24 -10.37 18.67 0.59
N ARG A 25 -10.07 17.59 1.31
CA ARG A 25 -8.70 17.11 1.50
C ARG A 25 -8.13 16.60 0.18
N GLU A 26 -8.91 15.77 -0.52
CA GLU A 26 -8.48 15.18 -1.78
C GLU A 26 -8.35 16.23 -2.91
N ALA A 27 -9.28 17.19 -2.99
CA ALA A 27 -9.16 18.31 -3.92
C ALA A 27 -7.86 19.10 -3.71
N ARG A 28 -7.44 19.31 -2.45
CA ARG A 28 -6.17 19.96 -2.11
C ARG A 28 -4.97 19.14 -2.55
N GLN A 29 -5.00 17.82 -2.31
CA GLN A 29 -3.91 16.92 -2.72
C GLN A 29 -3.77 16.87 -4.24
N LEU A 30 -4.88 16.78 -4.97
CA LEU A 30 -4.89 16.81 -6.44
C LEU A 30 -4.37 18.13 -7.00
N LEU A 31 -4.75 19.28 -6.39
CA LEU A 31 -4.26 20.57 -6.84
C LEU A 31 -2.75 20.73 -6.56
N ALA A 32 -2.29 20.30 -5.39
CA ALA A 32 -0.88 20.31 -5.05
C ALA A 32 -0.08 19.44 -6.04
N TYR A 33 -0.58 18.26 -6.37
CA TYR A 33 0.02 17.36 -7.35
C TYR A 33 0.09 18.00 -8.75
N ALA A 34 -1.02 18.58 -9.24
CA ALA A 34 -1.08 19.25 -10.55
C ALA A 34 -0.08 20.42 -10.66
N LEU A 35 0.21 21.09 -9.55
CA LEU A 35 1.13 22.23 -9.51
C LEU A 35 2.57 21.82 -9.17
N GLY A 36 2.85 20.56 -8.84
CA GLY A 36 4.16 20.11 -8.40
C GLY A 36 4.65 20.74 -7.09
N ILE A 37 3.71 21.10 -6.19
CA ILE A 37 4.01 21.76 -4.90
C ILE A 37 3.42 20.95 -3.74
N THR A 38 3.81 21.29 -2.51
CA THR A 38 3.21 20.65 -1.33
C THR A 38 1.82 21.22 -1.01
N PRO A 39 0.93 20.46 -0.35
CA PRO A 39 -0.38 20.94 0.08
C PRO A 39 -0.30 22.19 1.00
N GLU A 40 0.77 22.32 1.78
CA GLU A 40 1.01 23.48 2.66
C GLU A 40 1.35 24.74 1.84
N ALA A 41 2.03 24.59 0.71
CA ALA A 41 2.37 25.71 -0.18
C ALA A 41 1.12 26.33 -0.84
N LEU A 42 0.01 25.59 -0.96
CA LEU A 42 -1.26 26.15 -1.46
C LEU A 42 -1.86 27.19 -0.53
N VAL A 43 -1.62 27.06 0.79
CA VAL A 43 -2.19 27.97 1.80
C VAL A 43 -1.47 29.32 1.83
N ARG A 44 -0.21 29.36 1.39
CA ARG A 44 0.60 30.60 1.44
C ARG A 44 0.16 31.65 0.42
N ASP A 45 -0.37 31.23 -0.72
CA ASP A 45 -0.82 32.12 -1.78
C ASP A 45 -2.09 31.57 -2.43
N PRO A 46 -3.26 31.73 -1.76
CA PRO A 46 -4.54 31.22 -2.24
C PRO A 46 -5.07 31.92 -3.48
N GLU A 47 -4.61 33.16 -3.74
CA GLU A 47 -5.06 33.98 -4.86
C GLU A 47 -4.14 33.88 -6.09
N ALA A 48 -3.05 33.09 -6.03
CA ALA A 48 -2.22 32.83 -7.20
C ALA A 48 -3.05 32.25 -8.34
N GLU A 49 -2.88 32.80 -9.54
CA GLU A 49 -3.57 32.34 -10.73
C GLU A 49 -2.98 31.03 -11.28
N LEU A 50 -3.84 30.19 -11.82
CA LEU A 50 -3.44 28.92 -12.45
C LEU A 50 -4.29 28.58 -13.69
N ALA A 51 -3.73 27.74 -14.55
CA ALA A 51 -4.47 27.08 -15.61
C ALA A 51 -5.11 25.80 -15.08
N LEU A 52 -6.41 25.63 -15.28
CA LEU A 52 -7.19 24.55 -14.65
C LEU A 52 -7.05 23.18 -15.34
N GLY A 53 -6.61 23.11 -16.61
CA GLY A 53 -6.81 21.95 -17.47
C GLY A 53 -6.34 20.61 -16.86
N GLU A 54 -5.12 20.56 -16.35
CA GLU A 54 -4.58 19.35 -15.71
C GLU A 54 -5.35 19.00 -14.43
N TYR A 55 -5.54 19.97 -13.54
CA TYR A 55 -6.28 19.77 -12.30
C TYR A 55 -7.72 19.29 -12.54
N GLN A 56 -8.41 19.83 -13.54
CA GLN A 56 -9.76 19.38 -13.89
C GLN A 56 -9.76 17.92 -14.33
N GLY A 57 -8.78 17.50 -15.13
CA GLY A 57 -8.63 16.11 -15.52
C GLY A 57 -8.48 15.16 -14.31
N LEU A 58 -7.63 15.54 -13.35
CA LEU A 58 -7.42 14.77 -12.11
C LEU A 58 -8.68 14.69 -11.25
N VAL A 59 -9.39 15.80 -11.08
CA VAL A 59 -10.66 15.84 -10.33
C VAL A 59 -11.72 14.95 -10.98
N HIS A 60 -11.84 14.97 -12.31
CA HIS A 60 -12.81 14.12 -13.02
C HIS A 60 -12.46 12.63 -12.91
N ARG A 61 -11.16 12.25 -12.99
CA ARG A 61 -10.72 10.87 -12.73
C ARG A 61 -11.15 10.43 -11.34
N ARG A 62 -10.89 11.26 -10.33
CA ARG A 62 -11.26 10.96 -8.95
C ARG A 62 -12.78 10.92 -8.73
N ALA A 63 -13.54 11.83 -9.35
CA ALA A 63 -14.99 11.79 -9.34
C ALA A 63 -15.56 10.53 -10.01
N GLY A 64 -14.84 9.97 -11.00
CA GLY A 64 -15.07 8.66 -11.59
C GLY A 64 -14.64 7.46 -10.72
N ARG A 65 -14.32 7.70 -9.44
CA ARG A 65 -13.95 6.68 -8.42
C ARG A 65 -12.56 6.09 -8.59
N GLU A 66 -11.73 6.60 -9.49
CA GLU A 66 -10.32 6.18 -9.51
C GLU A 66 -9.65 6.53 -8.17
N PRO A 67 -8.93 5.60 -7.51
CA PRO A 67 -8.28 5.87 -6.23
C PRO A 67 -7.30 7.03 -6.32
N LEU A 68 -7.33 7.93 -5.31
CA LEU A 68 -6.41 9.05 -5.26
C LEU A 68 -4.94 8.62 -5.38
N ALA A 69 -4.57 7.51 -4.73
CA ALA A 69 -3.22 6.98 -4.77
C ALA A 69 -2.79 6.57 -6.19
N HIS A 70 -3.68 6.00 -7.01
CA HIS A 70 -3.40 5.70 -8.41
C HIS A 70 -3.26 6.97 -9.25
N ILE A 71 -4.06 8.00 -8.97
CA ILE A 71 -4.00 9.29 -9.68
C ILE A 71 -2.67 9.99 -9.43
N VAL A 72 -2.21 10.02 -8.16
CA VAL A 72 -0.94 10.67 -7.79
C VAL A 72 0.27 9.74 -7.88
N GLY A 73 0.04 8.44 -8.10
CA GLY A 73 1.08 7.41 -8.24
C GLY A 73 1.80 7.05 -6.94
N ARG A 74 1.33 7.52 -5.76
CA ARG A 74 2.04 7.36 -4.49
C ARG A 74 1.07 7.19 -3.32
N ARG A 75 1.55 6.47 -2.27
CA ARG A 75 0.87 6.28 -1.00
C ARG A 75 1.85 6.28 0.17
N GLY A 76 1.58 7.08 1.18
CA GLY A 76 2.30 6.98 2.45
C GLY A 76 1.92 5.70 3.20
N PHE A 77 2.90 5.02 3.77
CA PHE A 77 2.72 3.86 4.65
C PHE A 77 3.86 3.85 5.68
N TRP A 78 3.53 3.81 6.96
CA TRP A 78 4.49 3.96 8.05
C TRP A 78 5.28 5.27 7.88
N THR A 79 6.60 5.18 7.83
CA THR A 79 7.49 6.34 7.58
C THR A 79 7.88 6.50 6.10
N LEU A 80 7.30 5.70 5.21
CA LEU A 80 7.69 5.60 3.81
C LEU A 80 6.66 6.28 2.90
N ASP A 81 7.12 6.75 1.75
CA ASP A 81 6.27 7.21 0.65
C ASP A 81 6.52 6.32 -0.56
N LEU A 82 5.55 5.44 -0.86
CA LEU A 82 5.70 4.34 -1.79
C LEU A 82 4.98 4.62 -3.11
N ALA A 83 5.61 4.24 -4.22
CA ALA A 83 4.94 4.15 -5.51
C ALA A 83 3.87 3.06 -5.46
N VAL A 84 2.73 3.33 -6.10
CA VAL A 84 1.63 2.38 -6.26
C VAL A 84 1.29 2.19 -7.72
N SER A 85 0.73 1.03 -8.05
CA SER A 85 0.25 0.70 -9.40
C SER A 85 -0.98 -0.19 -9.31
N PRO A 86 -1.76 -0.31 -10.40
CA PRO A 86 -2.91 -1.22 -10.42
C PRO A 86 -2.57 -2.71 -10.28
N SER A 87 -1.29 -3.10 -10.31
CA SER A 87 -0.85 -4.49 -10.14
C SER A 87 -0.72 -4.93 -8.69
N ALA A 88 -0.82 -4.01 -7.73
CA ALA A 88 -0.68 -4.31 -6.31
C ALA A 88 -1.74 -3.58 -5.48
N LEU A 89 -2.15 -4.18 -4.36
CA LEU A 89 -3.06 -3.53 -3.42
C LEU A 89 -2.46 -2.20 -2.94
N ILE A 90 -3.28 -1.14 -2.93
CA ILE A 90 -2.87 0.14 -2.32
C ILE A 90 -2.66 -0.09 -0.82
N PRO A 91 -1.49 0.29 -0.26
CA PRO A 91 -1.21 0.12 1.17
C PRO A 91 -2.32 0.69 2.06
N ARG A 92 -2.83 -0.12 3.00
CA ARG A 92 -3.89 0.25 3.92
C ARG A 92 -3.30 0.72 5.25
N PRO A 93 -3.82 1.83 5.84
CA PRO A 93 -3.34 2.29 7.15
C PRO A 93 -3.47 1.22 8.24
N GLU A 94 -4.53 0.40 8.18
CA GLU A 94 -4.81 -0.66 9.12
C GLU A 94 -3.68 -1.70 9.17
N SER A 95 -3.02 -1.96 8.04
CA SER A 95 -1.89 -2.89 7.97
C SER A 95 -0.64 -2.42 8.73
N GLU A 96 -0.57 -1.15 9.16
CA GLU A 96 0.50 -0.64 10.02
C GLU A 96 0.49 -1.33 11.40
N THR A 97 -0.67 -1.85 11.83
CA THR A 97 -0.79 -2.64 13.06
C THR A 97 0.07 -3.91 13.06
N LEU A 98 0.40 -4.48 11.88
CA LEU A 98 1.30 -5.62 11.78
C LEU A 98 2.73 -5.23 12.18
N ILE A 99 3.15 -4.03 11.78
CA ILE A 99 4.46 -3.48 12.19
C ILE A 99 4.48 -3.22 13.69
N GLU A 100 3.42 -2.60 14.23
CA GLU A 100 3.29 -2.39 15.68
C GLU A 100 3.37 -3.71 16.46
N ALA A 101 2.66 -4.76 15.99
CA ALA A 101 2.70 -6.09 16.59
C ALA A 101 4.11 -6.72 16.51
N ALA A 102 4.82 -6.55 15.38
CA ALA A 102 6.20 -7.01 15.25
C ALA A 102 7.13 -6.31 16.24
N LEU A 103 6.94 -5.00 16.43
CA LEU A 103 7.71 -4.21 17.38
C LEU A 103 7.46 -4.62 18.84
N GLN A 104 6.24 -5.06 19.15
CA GLN A 104 5.89 -5.60 20.47
C GLN A 104 6.46 -6.99 20.70
N ALA A 105 6.43 -7.85 19.67
CA ALA A 105 6.98 -9.20 19.72
C ALA A 105 8.52 -9.21 19.88
N PHE A 106 9.20 -8.22 19.31
CA PHE A 106 10.65 -8.07 19.35
C PHE A 106 11.06 -6.69 19.90
N PRO A 107 10.99 -6.49 21.25
CA PRO A 107 11.45 -5.23 21.86
C PRO A 107 12.94 -4.97 21.61
N ASP A 108 13.76 -6.01 21.60
CA ASP A 108 15.14 -5.96 21.11
C ASP A 108 15.17 -6.18 19.60
N ARG A 109 15.29 -5.09 18.86
CA ARG A 109 15.30 -5.09 17.39
C ARG A 109 16.42 -5.92 16.77
N THR A 110 17.49 -6.20 17.51
CA THR A 110 18.64 -6.97 17.02
C THR A 110 18.35 -8.45 16.88
N GLN A 111 17.26 -8.94 17.47
CA GLN A 111 16.82 -10.33 17.40
C GLN A 111 16.25 -10.69 16.02
N VAL A 112 15.73 -9.73 15.28
CA VAL A 112 15.21 -9.95 13.92
C VAL A 112 16.33 -9.74 12.91
N ARG A 113 16.75 -10.81 12.27
CA ARG A 113 17.79 -10.82 11.23
C ARG A 113 17.22 -11.17 9.86
N THR A 114 16.10 -11.88 9.83
CA THR A 114 15.44 -12.30 8.59
C THR A 114 13.95 -12.06 8.66
N VAL A 115 13.41 -11.40 7.60
CA VAL A 115 12.00 -11.08 7.46
C VAL A 115 11.47 -11.67 6.15
N LEU A 116 10.32 -12.33 6.20
CA LEU A 116 9.57 -12.79 5.03
C LEU A 116 8.24 -12.05 4.97
N ASP A 117 7.87 -11.56 3.79
CA ASP A 117 6.59 -10.94 3.52
C ASP A 117 5.88 -11.67 2.39
N LEU A 118 4.78 -12.35 2.71
CA LEU A 118 4.02 -13.20 1.79
C LEU A 118 2.81 -12.43 1.26
N GLY A 119 2.73 -12.27 -0.07
CA GLY A 119 1.80 -11.33 -0.72
C GLY A 119 2.28 -9.90 -0.58
N THR A 120 3.55 -9.65 -0.92
CA THR A 120 4.24 -8.38 -0.59
C THR A 120 3.65 -7.13 -1.26
N GLY A 121 2.95 -7.28 -2.39
CA GLY A 121 2.32 -6.19 -3.11
C GLY A 121 3.30 -5.07 -3.48
N THR A 122 3.10 -3.89 -2.92
CA THR A 122 4.01 -2.74 -3.08
C THR A 122 5.31 -2.85 -2.27
N GLY A 123 5.45 -3.89 -1.44
CA GLY A 123 6.54 -4.05 -0.49
C GLY A 123 6.33 -3.30 0.82
N CYS A 124 5.16 -2.74 1.07
CA CYS A 124 4.92 -1.80 2.19
C CYS A 124 5.25 -2.41 3.55
N LEU A 125 4.80 -3.64 3.84
CA LEU A 125 5.07 -4.32 5.11
C LEU A 125 6.55 -4.65 5.25
N LEU A 126 7.15 -5.27 4.24
CA LEU A 126 8.57 -5.62 4.27
C LEU A 126 9.46 -4.41 4.46
N LEU A 127 9.24 -3.36 3.66
CA LEU A 127 10.07 -2.16 3.70
C LEU A 127 9.89 -1.41 5.02
N ALA A 128 8.67 -1.33 5.55
CA ALA A 128 8.42 -0.75 6.88
C ALA A 128 9.12 -1.56 7.99
N ALA A 129 9.02 -2.89 7.96
CA ALA A 129 9.75 -3.75 8.91
C ALA A 129 11.27 -3.53 8.83
N LEU A 130 11.83 -3.40 7.62
CA LEU A 130 13.26 -3.14 7.43
C LEU A 130 13.72 -1.76 7.90
N THR A 131 12.84 -0.76 7.99
CA THR A 131 13.18 0.52 8.64
C THR A 131 13.36 0.36 10.14
N GLU A 132 12.56 -0.48 10.77
CA GLU A 132 12.57 -0.72 12.21
C GLU A 132 13.64 -1.74 12.64
N PHE A 133 13.82 -2.80 11.86
CA PHE A 133 14.81 -3.85 12.09
C PHE A 133 16.05 -3.61 11.23
N GLY A 134 16.85 -2.62 11.62
CA GLY A 134 17.97 -2.10 10.82
C GLY A 134 19.06 -3.12 10.45
N GLY A 135 19.20 -4.22 11.20
CA GLY A 135 20.12 -5.31 10.94
C GLY A 135 19.55 -6.48 10.11
N ALA A 136 18.28 -6.41 9.74
CA ALA A 136 17.58 -7.49 9.05
C ALA A 136 17.78 -7.45 7.52
N PHE A 137 17.73 -8.65 6.91
CA PHE A 137 17.53 -8.85 5.49
C PHE A 137 16.11 -9.39 5.25
N GLY A 138 15.44 -8.90 4.22
CA GLY A 138 14.06 -9.25 3.93
C GLY A 138 13.85 -9.91 2.57
N VAL A 139 12.87 -10.81 2.49
CA VAL A 139 12.39 -11.42 1.25
C VAL A 139 10.91 -11.12 1.11
N GLY A 140 10.52 -10.46 0.02
CA GLY A 140 9.13 -10.25 -0.36
C GLY A 140 8.74 -11.20 -1.48
N VAL A 141 7.61 -11.88 -1.32
CA VAL A 141 7.07 -12.81 -2.32
C VAL A 141 5.72 -12.33 -2.77
N ASP A 142 5.49 -12.33 -4.08
CA ASP A 142 4.17 -12.05 -4.66
C ASP A 142 3.90 -12.99 -5.83
N LEU A 143 2.64 -13.31 -6.05
CA LEU A 143 2.23 -14.11 -7.21
C LEU A 143 2.40 -13.30 -8.52
N ALA A 144 2.14 -11.99 -8.45
CA ALA A 144 2.26 -11.09 -9.59
C ALA A 144 3.69 -10.55 -9.73
N SER A 145 4.35 -10.87 -10.83
CA SER A 145 5.69 -10.36 -11.14
C SER A 145 5.75 -8.83 -11.20
N GLU A 146 4.67 -8.19 -11.62
CA GLU A 146 4.51 -6.74 -11.67
C GLU A 146 4.48 -6.12 -10.27
N ALA A 147 3.82 -6.77 -9.31
CA ALA A 147 3.81 -6.35 -7.91
C ALA A 147 5.23 -6.45 -7.31
N ALA A 148 5.91 -7.59 -7.51
CA ALA A 148 7.30 -7.76 -7.10
C ALA A 148 8.24 -6.70 -7.72
N ALA A 149 8.01 -6.30 -8.97
CA ALA A 149 8.77 -5.24 -9.63
C ALA A 149 8.52 -3.86 -9.00
N VAL A 150 7.27 -3.55 -8.62
CA VAL A 150 6.91 -2.32 -7.89
C VAL A 150 7.59 -2.30 -6.53
N ALA A 151 7.54 -3.41 -5.77
CA ALA A 151 8.21 -3.52 -4.48
C ALA A 151 9.73 -3.32 -4.59
N ALA A 152 10.37 -3.90 -5.61
CA ALA A 152 11.79 -3.70 -5.88
C ALA A 152 12.13 -2.23 -6.25
N ALA A 153 11.25 -1.53 -6.97
CA ALA A 153 11.39 -0.11 -7.26
C ALA A 153 11.26 0.74 -5.99
N ASN A 154 10.31 0.43 -5.13
CA ASN A 154 10.12 1.07 -3.83
C ASN A 154 11.33 0.85 -2.92
N ALA A 155 11.90 -0.35 -2.88
CA ALA A 155 13.11 -0.63 -2.12
C ALA A 155 14.30 0.23 -2.57
N ARG A 156 14.46 0.46 -3.88
CA ARG A 156 15.49 1.37 -4.41
C ARG A 156 15.24 2.80 -3.98
N GLN A 157 13.99 3.27 -4.11
CA GLN A 157 13.61 4.63 -3.73
C GLN A 157 13.81 4.90 -2.24
N CYS A 158 13.52 3.91 -1.39
CA CYS A 158 13.69 4.00 0.06
C CYS A 158 15.15 3.73 0.53
N GLY A 159 16.08 3.42 -0.38
CA GLY A 159 17.47 3.11 -0.03
C GLY A 159 17.66 1.74 0.65
N LEU A 160 16.67 0.84 0.54
CA LEU A 160 16.65 -0.46 1.22
C LEU A 160 17.04 -1.63 0.29
N HIS A 161 17.29 -1.39 -0.99
CA HIS A 161 17.54 -2.42 -2.02
C HIS A 161 18.71 -3.35 -1.71
N GLY A 162 19.69 -2.92 -0.91
CA GLY A 162 20.81 -3.77 -0.46
C GLY A 162 20.45 -4.72 0.68
N ARG A 163 19.24 -4.61 1.25
CA ARG A 163 18.77 -5.42 2.39
C ARG A 163 17.48 -6.18 2.11
N CYS A 164 17.06 -6.29 0.85
CA CYS A 164 15.89 -7.08 0.49
C CYS A 164 16.01 -7.66 -0.92
N ALA A 165 15.24 -8.72 -1.14
CA ALA A 165 14.99 -9.33 -2.44
C ALA A 165 13.48 -9.52 -2.64
N PHE A 166 13.02 -9.49 -3.91
CA PHE A 166 11.63 -9.75 -4.26
C PHE A 166 11.56 -10.87 -5.29
N ILE A 167 10.63 -11.79 -5.09
CA ILE A 167 10.48 -13.02 -5.87
C ILE A 167 9.04 -13.14 -6.34
N ALA A 168 8.85 -13.45 -7.63
CA ALA A 168 7.54 -13.82 -8.16
C ALA A 168 7.35 -15.32 -7.94
N ALA A 169 6.48 -15.72 -7.00
CA ALA A 169 6.19 -17.10 -6.68
C ALA A 169 4.80 -17.24 -6.01
N ASP A 170 4.26 -18.45 -6.00
CA ASP A 170 3.01 -18.75 -5.31
C ASP A 170 3.29 -19.03 -3.83
N TRP A 171 3.07 -18.00 -2.99
CA TRP A 171 3.34 -18.01 -1.56
C TRP A 171 4.77 -18.47 -1.22
N ALA A 172 4.90 -19.46 -0.35
CA ALA A 172 6.18 -19.95 0.12
C ALA A 172 6.72 -21.19 -0.65
N GLU A 173 6.11 -21.57 -1.79
CA GLU A 173 6.46 -22.79 -2.51
C GLU A 173 7.93 -22.86 -2.96
N SER A 174 8.55 -21.71 -3.18
CA SER A 174 9.96 -21.61 -3.60
C SER A 174 10.87 -21.05 -2.51
N ILE A 175 10.40 -21.01 -1.26
CA ILE A 175 11.13 -20.43 -0.13
C ILE A 175 11.61 -21.54 0.78
N GLU A 176 12.92 -21.61 0.96
CA GLU A 176 13.57 -22.43 1.96
C GLU A 176 14.29 -21.56 2.98
N GLY A 177 14.37 -22.04 4.21
CA GLY A 177 15.08 -21.36 5.29
C GLY A 177 14.17 -20.88 6.40
N GLY A 178 14.78 -20.42 7.49
CA GLY A 178 14.07 -19.91 8.65
C GLY A 178 14.07 -18.40 8.68
N PHE A 179 12.92 -17.84 9.07
CA PHE A 179 12.74 -16.41 9.27
C PHE A 179 12.41 -16.10 10.73
N ASP A 180 12.93 -14.99 11.22
CA ASP A 180 12.62 -14.52 12.58
C ASP A 180 11.25 -13.85 12.62
N LEU A 181 10.87 -13.20 11.50
CA LEU A 181 9.57 -12.54 11.35
C LEU A 181 8.96 -12.90 10.00
N VAL A 182 7.71 -13.40 10.02
CA VAL A 182 6.90 -13.61 8.82
C VAL A 182 5.70 -12.66 8.88
N LEU A 183 5.52 -11.86 7.85
CA LEU A 183 4.41 -10.93 7.69
C LEU A 183 3.53 -11.35 6.53
N SER A 184 2.23 -11.10 6.59
CA SER A 184 1.35 -11.22 5.44
C SER A 184 0.05 -10.44 5.67
N ASN A 185 -0.40 -9.74 4.64
CA ASN A 185 -1.77 -9.28 4.47
C ASN A 185 -2.38 -10.06 3.29
N PRO A 186 -2.85 -11.29 3.52
CA PRO A 186 -3.38 -12.12 2.44
C PRO A 186 -4.79 -11.70 2.06
N PRO A 187 -5.31 -12.05 0.85
CA PRO A 187 -6.69 -11.79 0.49
C PRO A 187 -7.64 -12.56 1.41
N TYR A 188 -8.55 -11.82 2.06
CA TYR A 188 -9.47 -12.38 3.06
C TYR A 188 -10.95 -12.05 2.80
N ILE A 189 -11.28 -11.36 1.70
CA ILE A 189 -12.67 -10.98 1.41
C ILE A 189 -13.39 -12.18 0.77
N PRO A 190 -14.56 -12.63 1.31
CA PRO A 190 -15.37 -13.65 0.67
C PRO A 190 -15.76 -13.22 -0.75
N SER A 191 -15.68 -14.15 -1.70
CA SER A 191 -15.92 -13.87 -3.13
C SER A 191 -17.27 -13.18 -3.39
N GLY A 192 -18.31 -13.52 -2.61
CA GLY A 192 -19.65 -12.94 -2.73
C GLY A 192 -19.77 -11.51 -2.23
N GLU A 193 -18.81 -11.01 -1.47
CA GLU A 193 -18.84 -9.69 -0.86
C GLU A 193 -18.08 -8.63 -1.68
N ILE A 194 -17.22 -9.06 -2.61
CA ILE A 194 -16.33 -8.15 -3.37
C ILE A 194 -17.12 -7.11 -4.15
N ALA A 195 -18.25 -7.50 -4.76
CA ALA A 195 -19.10 -6.56 -5.52
C ALA A 195 -19.76 -5.49 -4.65
N GLY A 196 -19.85 -5.69 -3.34
CA GLY A 196 -20.40 -4.74 -2.36
C GLY A 196 -19.38 -3.77 -1.76
N LEU A 197 -18.10 -3.91 -2.09
CA LEU A 197 -17.05 -3.02 -1.60
C LEU A 197 -17.17 -1.60 -2.18
N ALA A 198 -16.50 -0.66 -1.56
CA ALA A 198 -16.39 0.69 -2.11
C ALA A 198 -15.91 0.63 -3.58
N PRO A 199 -16.50 1.46 -4.47
CA PRO A 199 -16.16 1.41 -5.90
C PRO A 199 -14.66 1.52 -6.20
N GLU A 200 -13.93 2.30 -5.40
CA GLU A 200 -12.48 2.44 -5.47
C GLU A 200 -11.73 1.11 -5.33
N VAL A 201 -12.25 0.24 -4.45
CA VAL A 201 -11.68 -1.09 -4.17
C VAL A 201 -12.16 -2.09 -5.21
N ALA A 202 -13.48 -2.21 -5.39
CA ALA A 202 -14.07 -3.23 -6.25
C ALA A 202 -13.66 -3.11 -7.73
N LEU A 203 -13.40 -1.88 -8.21
CA LEU A 203 -13.11 -1.60 -9.62
C LEU A 203 -11.62 -1.42 -9.93
N HIS A 204 -10.79 -1.12 -8.93
CA HIS A 204 -9.42 -0.69 -9.17
C HIS A 204 -8.35 -1.51 -8.47
N ASP A 205 -8.67 -2.19 -7.36
CA ASP A 205 -7.70 -3.10 -6.74
C ASP A 205 -7.67 -4.46 -7.45
N PRO A 206 -6.53 -5.14 -7.51
CA PRO A 206 -6.42 -6.45 -8.15
C PRO A 206 -7.33 -7.48 -7.45
N LEU A 207 -8.16 -8.19 -8.21
CA LEU A 207 -9.05 -9.22 -7.65
C LEU A 207 -8.27 -10.29 -6.84
N ALA A 208 -7.07 -10.64 -7.30
CA ALA A 208 -6.21 -11.60 -6.61
C ALA A 208 -5.76 -11.14 -5.22
N ALA A 209 -5.70 -9.81 -4.99
CA ALA A 209 -5.33 -9.25 -3.69
C ALA A 209 -6.54 -9.08 -2.74
N LEU A 210 -7.76 -9.27 -3.24
CA LEU A 210 -9.00 -9.13 -2.46
C LEU A 210 -9.63 -10.48 -2.13
N ASN A 211 -9.66 -11.40 -3.10
CA ASN A 211 -10.48 -12.60 -3.07
C ASN A 211 -9.88 -13.70 -2.18
N GLY A 212 -10.42 -13.85 -0.98
CA GLY A 212 -10.09 -14.93 -0.03
C GLY A 212 -10.85 -16.25 -0.26
N GLY A 213 -11.57 -16.38 -1.38
CA GLY A 213 -12.40 -17.57 -1.67
C GLY A 213 -13.80 -17.47 -1.06
N THR A 214 -14.47 -18.60 -0.97
CA THR A 214 -15.90 -18.64 -0.59
C THR A 214 -16.16 -18.08 0.81
N ASP A 215 -15.25 -18.30 1.75
CA ASP A 215 -15.35 -17.93 3.16
C ASP A 215 -14.23 -17.00 3.65
N GLY A 216 -13.43 -16.45 2.73
CA GLY A 216 -12.32 -15.56 3.06
C GLY A 216 -11.05 -16.25 3.56
N LEU A 217 -11.03 -17.58 3.72
CA LEU A 217 -9.95 -18.30 4.41
C LEU A 217 -9.02 -19.10 3.49
N THR A 218 -9.18 -18.98 2.17
CA THR A 218 -8.41 -19.81 1.21
C THR A 218 -6.91 -19.58 1.34
N ALA A 219 -6.47 -18.32 1.46
CA ALA A 219 -5.06 -17.99 1.62
C ALA A 219 -4.48 -18.56 2.93
N TYR A 220 -5.21 -18.42 4.05
CA TYR A 220 -4.77 -18.92 5.35
C TYR A 220 -4.60 -20.43 5.38
N ARG A 221 -5.52 -21.19 4.74
CA ARG A 221 -5.39 -22.65 4.63
C ARG A 221 -4.16 -23.10 3.85
N ARG A 222 -3.67 -22.26 2.94
CA ARG A 222 -2.43 -22.52 2.20
C ARG A 222 -1.18 -22.12 2.98
N LEU A 223 -1.24 -21.01 3.72
CA LEU A 223 -0.09 -20.44 4.41
C LEU A 223 0.24 -21.13 5.73
N LEU A 224 -0.78 -21.31 6.60
CA LEU A 224 -0.58 -21.77 7.97
C LEU A 224 0.15 -23.13 8.09
N PRO A 225 -0.12 -24.16 7.26
CA PRO A 225 0.59 -25.42 7.33
C PRO A 225 2.09 -25.34 7.08
N ASN A 226 2.54 -24.30 6.34
CA ASN A 226 3.93 -24.12 5.97
C ASN A 226 4.75 -23.31 7.01
N LEU A 227 4.06 -22.57 7.91
CA LEU A 227 4.73 -21.69 8.88
C LEU A 227 5.76 -22.41 9.76
N PRO A 228 5.52 -23.65 10.28
CA PRO A 228 6.51 -24.32 11.11
C PRO A 228 7.87 -24.55 10.43
N SER A 229 7.87 -24.70 9.08
CA SER A 229 9.11 -24.88 8.31
C SER A 229 9.75 -23.55 7.89
N LEU A 230 9.00 -22.45 7.94
CA LEU A 230 9.47 -21.12 7.57
C LEU A 230 10.01 -20.33 8.77
N LEU A 231 9.66 -20.69 9.99
CA LEU A 231 10.05 -19.94 11.19
C LEU A 231 11.31 -20.52 11.82
N ASN A 232 12.21 -19.64 12.21
CA ASN A 232 13.31 -19.94 13.13
C ASN A 232 12.75 -20.29 14.52
N PRO A 233 13.51 -21.03 15.37
CA PRO A 233 13.15 -21.17 16.77
C PRO A 233 13.00 -19.78 17.45
N GLY A 234 11.80 -19.51 18.00
CA GLY A 234 11.45 -18.21 18.55
C GLY A 234 10.98 -17.16 17.53
N GLY A 235 10.91 -17.52 16.26
CA GLY A 235 10.35 -16.68 15.21
C GLY A 235 8.83 -16.48 15.35
N VAL A 236 8.32 -15.38 14.83
CA VAL A 236 6.91 -14.98 14.93
C VAL A 236 6.32 -14.75 13.55
N ALA A 237 5.07 -15.20 13.36
CA ALA A 237 4.28 -14.90 12.17
C ALA A 237 3.10 -13.98 12.54
N ILE A 238 2.90 -12.91 11.79
CA ILE A 238 1.84 -11.91 12.01
C ILE A 238 1.05 -11.74 10.72
N PHE A 239 -0.27 -11.92 10.81
CA PHE A 239 -1.19 -11.88 9.70
C PHE A 239 -2.30 -10.85 9.95
N GLU A 240 -2.66 -10.11 8.91
CA GLU A 240 -3.89 -9.33 8.90
C GLU A 240 -5.10 -10.26 8.72
N LEU A 241 -6.21 -9.94 9.42
CA LEU A 241 -7.49 -10.67 9.38
C LEU A 241 -8.65 -9.71 9.14
#